data_5e1aabcb8bb196482a6893b6b8da4572
#
_entry.id   5e1aabcb8bb196482a6893b6b8da4572
#
_cell.length_a   1.000
_cell.length_b   1.000
_cell.length_c   1.000
_cell.angle_alpha   90.00
_cell.angle_beta   90.00
_cell.angle_gamma   90.00
#
_symmetry.space_group_name_H-M   'P 1'
#
loop_
_entity.id
_entity.type
_entity.pdbx_description
1 polymer ?
#
loop_
_entity_poly.entity_id
_entity_poly.type
_entity_poly.pdbx_seq_one_letter_code
_entity_poly.pdbx_strand_id
1 'polypeptide(L)'
;MLAISRFRVAPDRAVDFVERARAAAAFFASRPGCVAADLLQNLDDPQLWTLTSRWADVGSYRRSFSGYDAKLVLVPLLSEAIDEPSAYADPAEVGENLPRSLS
;
A
#
# COMPACT_ATOMS: atom_id res chain seq x y z
N MET A 1 10.73 -5.50 -2.32
CA MET A 1 10.17 -4.27 -1.72
C MET A 1 8.77 -4.57 -1.19
N LEU A 2 8.42 -4.06 -0.03
CA LEU A 2 7.13 -4.29 0.62
C LEU A 2 6.51 -2.95 1.00
N ALA A 3 5.25 -2.73 0.65
CA ALA A 3 4.48 -1.58 1.09
C ALA A 3 3.42 -2.04 2.09
N ILE A 4 3.30 -1.33 3.21
CA ILE A 4 2.34 -1.62 4.28
C ILE A 4 1.63 -0.31 4.64
N SER A 5 0.36 -0.21 4.32
CA SER A 5 -0.48 0.92 4.73
C SER A 5 -1.48 0.43 5.77
N ARG A 6 -1.50 1.06 6.94
CA ARG A 6 -2.40 0.67 8.03
C ARG A 6 -3.56 1.66 8.12
N PHE A 7 -4.71 1.13 8.52
CA PHE A 7 -5.95 1.91 8.60
C PHE A 7 -6.66 1.61 9.90
N ARG A 8 -7.17 2.64 10.54
CA ARG A 8 -8.08 2.48 11.67
C ARG A 8 -9.48 2.78 11.17
N VAL A 9 -10.36 1.78 11.24
CA VAL A 9 -11.68 1.82 10.61
C VAL A 9 -12.75 1.55 11.66
N ALA A 10 -13.67 2.49 11.84
CA ALA A 10 -14.79 2.33 12.74
C ALA A 10 -15.70 1.19 12.23
N PRO A 11 -16.37 0.45 13.15
CA PRO A 11 -17.19 -0.71 12.75
C PRO A 11 -18.27 -0.40 11.72
N ASP A 12 -18.89 0.77 11.80
CA ASP A 12 -19.94 1.19 10.86
C ASP A 12 -19.42 1.51 9.45
N ARG A 13 -18.10 1.63 9.30
CA ARG A 13 -17.45 1.92 8.01
C ARG A 13 -16.72 0.71 7.43
N ALA A 14 -16.72 -0.41 8.15
CA ALA A 14 -15.91 -1.57 7.76
C ALA A 14 -16.32 -2.16 6.41
N VAL A 15 -17.61 -2.27 6.12
CA VAL A 15 -18.09 -2.86 4.87
C VAL A 15 -17.63 -2.04 3.67
N ASP A 16 -17.81 -0.73 3.71
CA ASP A 16 -17.37 0.18 2.64
C ASP A 16 -15.85 0.13 2.49
N PHE A 17 -15.14 0.17 3.62
CA PHE A 17 -13.67 0.12 3.60
C PHE A 17 -13.17 -1.17 2.94
N VAL A 18 -13.70 -2.33 3.33
CA VAL A 18 -13.28 -3.62 2.78
C VAL A 18 -13.47 -3.66 1.27
N GLU A 19 -14.60 -3.19 0.77
CA GLU A 19 -14.88 -3.14 -0.66
C GLU A 19 -13.83 -2.30 -1.39
N ARG A 20 -13.55 -1.10 -0.89
CA ARG A 20 -12.57 -0.19 -1.49
C ARG A 20 -11.14 -0.74 -1.40
N ALA A 21 -10.80 -1.31 -0.25
CA ALA A 21 -9.46 -1.86 -0.04
C ALA A 21 -9.21 -3.12 -0.87
N ARG A 22 -10.22 -3.96 -1.07
CA ARG A 22 -10.10 -5.11 -1.96
C ARG A 22 -9.92 -4.67 -3.42
N ALA A 23 -10.60 -3.61 -3.83
CA ALA A 23 -10.41 -3.04 -5.16
C ALA A 23 -8.98 -2.52 -5.33
N ALA A 24 -8.43 -1.88 -4.30
CA ALA A 24 -7.05 -1.40 -4.32
C ALA A 24 -6.04 -2.57 -4.37
N ALA A 25 -6.27 -3.63 -3.59
CA ALA A 25 -5.43 -4.82 -3.63
C ALA A 25 -5.44 -5.47 -5.01
N ALA A 26 -6.62 -5.61 -5.62
CA ALA A 26 -6.76 -6.15 -6.97
C ALA A 26 -6.05 -5.27 -8.01
N PHE A 27 -6.15 -3.97 -7.86
CA PHE A 27 -5.47 -3.02 -8.74
C PHE A 27 -3.94 -3.20 -8.65
N PHE A 28 -3.38 -3.23 -7.44
CA PHE A 28 -1.95 -3.49 -7.25
C PHE A 28 -1.55 -4.82 -7.88
N ALA A 29 -2.32 -5.87 -7.61
CA ALA A 29 -2.02 -7.21 -8.12
C ALA A 29 -1.99 -7.27 -9.65
N SER A 30 -2.70 -6.39 -10.33
CA SER A 30 -2.73 -6.31 -11.79
C SER A 30 -1.55 -5.55 -12.38
N ARG A 31 -0.76 -4.84 -11.56
CA ARG A 31 0.31 -3.98 -12.07
C ARG A 31 1.61 -4.78 -12.28
N PRO A 32 2.37 -4.44 -13.32
CA PRO A 32 3.65 -5.10 -13.58
C PRO A 32 4.60 -4.98 -12.38
N GLY A 33 5.22 -6.09 -12.03
CA GLY A 33 6.17 -6.15 -10.92
C GLY A 33 5.53 -6.40 -9.55
N CYS A 34 4.21 -6.45 -9.45
CA CYS A 34 3.55 -6.84 -8.21
C CYS A 34 3.63 -8.35 -8.02
N VAL A 35 4.17 -8.77 -6.88
CA VAL A 35 4.30 -10.19 -6.50
C VAL A 35 3.08 -10.66 -5.73
N ALA A 36 2.56 -9.82 -4.84
CA ALA A 36 1.38 -10.14 -4.04
C ALA A 36 0.76 -8.84 -3.49
N ALA A 37 -0.54 -8.85 -3.27
CA ALA A 37 -1.24 -7.76 -2.62
C ALA A 37 -2.37 -8.33 -1.77
N ASP A 38 -2.45 -7.89 -0.51
CA ASP A 38 -3.38 -8.46 0.47
C ASP A 38 -4.02 -7.39 1.35
N LEU A 39 -5.29 -7.59 1.67
CA LEU A 39 -5.99 -6.86 2.72
C LEU A 39 -6.05 -7.77 3.95
N LEU A 40 -5.54 -7.29 5.08
CA LEU A 40 -5.46 -8.06 6.31
C LEU A 40 -6.07 -7.27 7.47
N GLN A 41 -6.71 -7.98 8.38
CA GLN A 41 -7.28 -7.40 9.59
C GLN A 41 -6.46 -7.88 10.78
N ASN A 42 -6.25 -6.99 11.77
CA ASN A 42 -5.53 -7.36 12.98
C ASN A 42 -6.32 -8.39 13.79
N LEU A 43 -5.63 -9.41 14.31
CA LEU A 43 -6.27 -10.49 15.03
C LEU A 43 -6.83 -10.06 16.40
N ASP A 44 -6.23 -9.06 17.02
CA ASP A 44 -6.61 -8.62 18.37
C ASP A 44 -7.43 -7.33 18.36
N ASP A 45 -7.27 -6.51 17.33
CA ASP A 45 -8.01 -5.24 17.18
C ASP A 45 -8.76 -5.25 15.84
N PRO A 46 -10.07 -5.50 15.84
CA PRO A 46 -10.85 -5.59 14.61
C PRO A 46 -10.99 -4.27 13.85
N GLN A 47 -10.60 -3.14 14.45
CA GLN A 47 -10.63 -1.84 13.78
C GLN A 47 -9.32 -1.52 13.08
N LEU A 48 -8.29 -2.32 13.26
CA LEU A 48 -6.98 -2.09 12.66
C LEU A 48 -6.78 -3.02 11.46
N TRP A 49 -6.51 -2.42 10.30
CA TRP A 49 -6.35 -3.13 9.03
C TRP A 49 -5.02 -2.75 8.38
N THR A 50 -4.51 -3.64 7.53
CA THR A 50 -3.38 -3.32 6.65
C THR A 50 -3.71 -3.69 5.21
N LEU A 51 -3.26 -2.84 4.30
CA LEU A 51 -3.15 -3.16 2.88
C LEU A 51 -1.67 -3.34 2.58
N THR A 52 -1.28 -4.55 2.20
CA THR A 52 0.12 -4.86 1.90
C THR A 52 0.29 -5.14 0.42
N SER A 53 1.45 -4.78 -0.12
CA SER A 53 1.83 -5.16 -1.49
C SER A 53 3.33 -5.42 -1.55
N ARG A 54 3.67 -6.52 -2.21
CA ARG A 54 5.07 -6.93 -2.41
C ARG A 54 5.43 -6.76 -3.87
N TRP A 55 6.63 -6.23 -4.13
CA TRP A 55 7.05 -5.81 -5.46
C TRP A 55 8.43 -6.37 -5.80
N ALA A 56 8.64 -6.64 -7.07
CA ALA A 56 9.94 -7.09 -7.56
C ALA A 56 11.03 -6.04 -7.34
N ASP A 57 10.66 -4.75 -7.46
CA ASP A 57 11.58 -3.63 -7.24
C ASP A 57 10.81 -2.36 -6.89
N VAL A 58 11.54 -1.35 -6.41
CA VAL A 58 10.98 -0.06 -6.00
C VAL A 58 10.35 0.68 -7.18
N GLY A 59 10.97 0.59 -8.36
CA GLY A 59 10.46 1.27 -9.56
C GLY A 59 9.08 0.78 -9.96
N SER A 60 8.84 -0.54 -9.90
CA SER A 60 7.52 -1.11 -10.20
C SER A 60 6.46 -0.57 -9.24
N TYR A 61 6.79 -0.52 -7.95
CA TYR A 61 5.88 0.05 -6.95
C TYR A 61 5.54 1.51 -7.29
N ARG A 62 6.54 2.33 -7.55
CA ARG A 62 6.33 3.75 -7.87
C ARG A 62 5.50 3.94 -9.12
N ARG A 63 5.75 3.14 -10.16
CA ARG A 63 4.99 3.20 -11.41
C ARG A 63 3.53 2.77 -11.24
N SER A 64 3.21 1.98 -10.21
CA SER A 64 1.84 1.55 -9.96
C SER A 64 0.89 2.70 -9.67
N PHE A 65 1.43 3.85 -9.23
CA PHE A 65 0.63 5.04 -8.93
C PHE A 65 0.37 5.94 -10.13
N SER A 66 0.92 5.62 -11.30
CA SER A 66 0.70 6.40 -12.51
C SER A 66 -0.59 6.01 -13.20
N GLY A 67 -1.19 7.00 -13.89
CA GLY A 67 -2.41 6.78 -14.66
C GLY A 67 -3.69 7.16 -13.92
N TYR A 68 -4.75 7.26 -14.69
CA TYR A 68 -6.05 7.74 -14.19
C TYR A 68 -6.67 6.76 -13.19
N ASP A 69 -6.63 5.46 -13.51
CA ASP A 69 -7.23 4.44 -12.64
C ASP A 69 -6.56 4.39 -11.27
N ALA A 70 -5.24 4.56 -11.23
CA ALA A 70 -4.51 4.61 -9.96
C ALA A 70 -5.00 5.76 -9.09
N LYS A 71 -5.25 6.93 -9.70
CA LYS A 71 -5.75 8.10 -8.98
C LYS A 71 -7.15 7.88 -8.42
N LEU A 72 -7.98 7.11 -9.11
CA LEU A 72 -9.33 6.81 -8.65
C LEU A 72 -9.36 5.75 -7.55
N VAL A 73 -8.56 4.70 -7.68
CA VAL A 73 -8.63 3.51 -6.81
C VAL A 73 -7.70 3.63 -5.62
N LEU A 74 -6.47 4.11 -5.83
CA LEU A 74 -5.44 4.11 -4.78
C LEU A 74 -5.42 5.38 -3.95
N VAL A 75 -5.40 6.54 -4.59
CA VAL A 75 -5.13 7.80 -3.89
C VAL A 75 -6.19 8.12 -2.83
N PRO A 76 -7.51 8.04 -3.10
CA PRO A 76 -8.49 8.33 -2.06
C PRO A 76 -8.40 7.39 -0.87
N LEU A 77 -8.19 6.09 -1.12
CA LEU A 77 -8.07 5.11 -0.05
C LEU A 77 -6.80 5.35 0.78
N LEU A 78 -5.65 5.47 0.13
CA LEU A 78 -4.37 5.61 0.83
C LEU A 78 -4.25 6.94 1.59
N SER A 79 -5.01 7.97 1.19
CA SER A 79 -5.07 9.21 1.94
C SER A 79 -5.72 9.05 3.33
N GLU A 80 -6.47 7.97 3.55
CA GLU A 80 -7.11 7.65 4.82
C GLU A 80 -6.21 6.78 5.72
N ALA A 81 -5.07 6.34 5.24
CA ALA A 81 -4.14 5.53 6.02
C ALA A 81 -3.57 6.32 7.20
N ILE A 82 -3.16 5.59 8.23
CA ILE A 82 -2.42 6.16 9.35
C ILE A 82 -1.18 6.85 8.79
N ASP A 83 -0.92 8.08 9.25
CA ASP A 83 0.20 8.89 8.76
C ASP A 83 1.52 8.35 9.33
N GLU A 84 2.15 7.47 8.56
CA GLU A 84 3.40 6.82 8.92
C GLU A 84 4.09 6.32 7.64
N PRO A 85 5.41 6.06 7.67
CA PRO A 85 6.11 5.47 6.53
C PRO A 85 5.50 4.12 6.15
N SER A 86 5.35 3.87 4.86
CA SER A 86 4.64 2.68 4.37
C SER A 86 5.46 1.79 3.44
N ALA A 87 6.56 2.27 2.89
CA ALA A 87 7.35 1.53 1.90
C ALA A 87 8.70 1.10 2.50
N TYR A 88 9.01 -0.19 2.36
CA TYR A 88 10.18 -0.82 2.96
C TYR A 88 10.92 -1.65 1.92
N ALA A 89 12.24 -1.59 1.95
CA ALA A 89 13.09 -2.37 1.05
C ALA A 89 14.28 -2.92 1.83
N ASP A 90 15.03 -3.83 1.21
CA ASP A 90 16.27 -4.30 1.82
C ASP A 90 17.21 -3.10 2.09
N PRO A 91 17.94 -3.08 3.22
CA PRO A 91 18.83 -1.96 3.53
C PRO A 91 19.82 -1.59 2.44
N ALA A 92 20.32 -2.56 1.70
CA ALA A 92 21.24 -2.29 0.60
C ALA A 92 20.53 -1.54 -0.54
N GLU A 93 19.28 -1.90 -0.83
CA GLU A 93 18.46 -1.26 -1.84
C GLU A 93 18.03 0.16 -1.42
N VAL A 94 17.75 0.35 -0.13
CA VAL A 94 17.41 1.67 0.42
C VAL A 94 18.56 2.65 0.22
N GLY A 95 19.80 2.20 0.45
CA GLY A 95 20.98 3.04 0.25
C GLY A 95 21.09 3.57 -1.19
N GLU A 96 20.67 2.80 -2.17
CA GLU A 96 20.68 3.21 -3.58
C GLU A 96 19.56 4.19 -3.91
N ASN A 97 18.49 4.21 -3.13
CA ASN A 97 17.30 5.01 -3.41
C ASN A 97 17.21 6.28 -2.56
N LEU A 98 18.14 6.52 -1.65
CA LEU A 98 18.15 7.74 -0.85
C LEU A 98 18.53 8.95 -1.70
N PRO A 99 17.92 10.12 -1.43
CA PRO A 99 18.36 11.36 -2.07
C PRO A 99 19.83 11.64 -1.74
N ARG A 100 20.60 12.08 -2.72
CA ARG A 100 22.04 12.36 -2.53
C ARG A 100 22.30 13.42 -1.48
N SER A 101 21.36 14.35 -1.30
CA SER A 101 21.48 15.40 -0.30
C SER A 101 21.50 14.87 1.13
N LEU A 102 21.18 13.60 1.35
CA LEU A 102 21.20 12.96 2.66
C LEU A 102 22.47 12.16 2.92
N SER A 103 23.30 12.04 1.94
CA SER A 103 24.56 11.26 2.04
C SER A 103 25.72 12.09 2.47
#